data_da58dc230ff32ac46df20e329d40f912
#
_entry.id   da58dc230ff32ac46df20e329d40f912
#
_cell.length_a   1.000
_cell.length_b   1.000
_cell.length_c   1.000
_cell.angle_alpha   90.00
_cell.angle_beta   90.00
_cell.angle_gamma   90.00
#
_symmetry.space_group_name_H-M   'P 1'
#
loop_
_entity.id
_entity.type
_entity.pdbx_description
1 polymer ?
#
loop_
_entity_poly.entity_id
_entity_poly.type
_entity_poly.pdbx_seq_one_letter_code
_entity_poly.pdbx_strand_id
1 'polypeptide(L)'
;MKTLILLAITSLFSLSLTAAEKEAVALFNGKDFTGWTQKGGVAKYTVKDGVIVGTAVAGTPNSFMCTEKLYGDFVLEYEYLCDNRLNSGVQIRSNMFAKDTTVDLGNGKTRKIAKGRVHGYQVEIDPNKPDRMWSGGIYDEGRRGWLFPGQHGGDAARFTATGVKTYKPGKWNTVRVECRGDSIKTWLNGVPRADFKDSLTAKGFIGLQVHGIGGKKELVGAQVRWRNLVLKELK
;
A
#
# COMPACT_ATOMS: atom_id res chain seq x y z
N MET A 1 -68.66 40.72 0.46
CA MET A 1 -67.78 39.94 -0.43
C MET A 1 -66.42 39.86 0.24
N LYS A 2 -66.04 38.67 0.76
CA LYS A 2 -64.71 38.43 1.35
C LYS A 2 -63.93 37.58 0.39
N THR A 3 -62.85 38.11 -0.21
CA THR A 3 -62.01 37.45 -1.15
C THR A 3 -60.99 36.60 -0.37
N LEU A 4 -61.03 35.27 -0.54
CA LEU A 4 -60.06 34.33 0.01
C LEU A 4 -58.88 34.25 -0.94
N ILE A 5 -57.66 34.61 -0.49
CA ILE A 5 -56.41 34.44 -1.23
C ILE A 5 -55.84 33.08 -0.81
N LEU A 6 -55.77 32.13 -1.75
CA LEU A 6 -55.16 30.82 -1.56
C LEU A 6 -53.66 30.92 -1.86
N LEU A 7 -52.81 30.79 -0.85
CA LEU A 7 -51.38 30.79 -0.99
C LEU A 7 -50.93 29.32 -1.31
N ALA A 8 -50.49 29.06 -2.52
CA ALA A 8 -49.92 27.79 -2.91
C ALA A 8 -48.44 27.74 -2.48
N ILE A 9 -48.11 26.89 -1.51
CA ILE A 9 -46.74 26.63 -1.08
C ILE A 9 -46.20 25.51 -1.97
N THR A 10 -45.36 25.85 -2.93
CA THR A 10 -44.56 24.88 -3.73
C THR A 10 -43.32 24.47 -2.94
N SER A 11 -43.36 23.29 -2.33
CA SER A 11 -42.17 22.68 -1.71
C SER A 11 -41.22 22.16 -2.80
N LEU A 12 -40.08 22.83 -3.00
CA LEU A 12 -38.95 22.27 -3.79
C LEU A 12 -38.35 21.13 -3.01
N PHE A 13 -38.60 19.91 -3.45
CA PHE A 13 -37.83 18.73 -3.02
C PHE A 13 -36.47 18.78 -3.73
N SER A 14 -35.42 19.19 -3.01
CA SER A 14 -34.03 19.05 -3.47
C SER A 14 -33.66 17.56 -3.44
N LEU A 15 -33.66 16.88 -4.59
CA LEU A 15 -33.04 15.57 -4.72
C LEU A 15 -31.52 15.73 -4.54
N SER A 16 -31.01 15.43 -3.37
CA SER A 16 -29.59 15.25 -3.17
C SER A 16 -29.16 13.99 -3.92
N LEU A 17 -28.56 14.15 -5.10
CA LEU A 17 -27.88 13.07 -5.81
C LEU A 17 -26.66 12.64 -4.98
N THR A 18 -26.82 11.70 -4.06
CA THR A 18 -25.67 11.03 -3.45
C THR A 18 -24.99 10.23 -4.54
N ALA A 19 -23.81 10.69 -4.96
CA ALA A 19 -22.99 9.94 -5.90
C ALA A 19 -22.75 8.54 -5.33
N ALA A 20 -23.23 7.50 -6.03
CA ALA A 20 -23.11 6.12 -5.60
C ALA A 20 -21.63 5.81 -5.31
N GLU A 21 -21.32 5.32 -4.12
CA GLU A 21 -19.98 4.86 -3.78
C GLU A 21 -19.59 3.70 -4.72
N LYS A 22 -18.35 3.69 -5.21
CA LYS A 22 -17.88 2.57 -6.01
C LYS A 22 -17.85 1.30 -5.16
N GLU A 23 -18.26 0.19 -5.72
CA GLU A 23 -18.16 -1.11 -5.06
C GLU A 23 -16.71 -1.53 -4.90
N ALA A 24 -16.43 -2.35 -3.87
CA ALA A 24 -15.14 -2.95 -3.67
C ALA A 24 -14.92 -4.05 -4.73
N VAL A 25 -13.75 -4.06 -5.37
CA VAL A 25 -13.40 -5.01 -6.41
C VAL A 25 -12.17 -5.83 -6.02
N ALA A 26 -12.14 -7.11 -6.42
CA ALA A 26 -10.94 -7.91 -6.30
C ALA A 26 -9.87 -7.36 -7.24
N LEU A 27 -8.67 -7.04 -6.71
CA LEU A 27 -7.52 -6.61 -7.52
C LEU A 27 -6.84 -7.78 -8.24
N PHE A 28 -6.99 -8.98 -7.72
CA PHE A 28 -6.41 -10.20 -8.26
C PHE A 28 -7.51 -11.20 -8.59
N ASN A 29 -7.44 -11.77 -9.80
CA ASN A 29 -8.47 -12.67 -10.33
C ASN A 29 -8.37 -14.12 -9.79
N GLY A 30 -7.36 -14.43 -8.96
CA GLY A 30 -7.12 -15.76 -8.39
C GLY A 30 -6.48 -16.77 -9.36
N LYS A 31 -6.20 -16.40 -10.60
CA LYS A 31 -5.75 -17.33 -11.67
C LYS A 31 -4.40 -16.98 -12.26
N ASP A 32 -4.19 -15.73 -12.64
CA ASP A 32 -3.01 -15.25 -13.36
C ASP A 32 -2.74 -13.76 -13.07
N PHE A 33 -1.68 -13.23 -13.67
CA PHE A 33 -1.27 -11.84 -13.51
C PHE A 33 -1.89 -10.88 -14.54
N THR A 34 -3.05 -11.19 -15.11
CA THR A 34 -3.78 -10.24 -15.97
C THR A 34 -4.04 -8.95 -15.21
N GLY A 35 -3.63 -7.80 -15.78
CA GLY A 35 -3.69 -6.48 -15.14
C GLY A 35 -2.56 -6.17 -14.17
N TRP A 36 -1.51 -7.04 -14.14
CA TRP A 36 -0.31 -6.86 -13.33
C TRP A 36 0.96 -6.97 -14.18
N THR A 37 1.98 -6.20 -13.85
CA THR A 37 3.30 -6.22 -14.51
C THR A 37 4.41 -6.18 -13.47
N GLN A 38 5.40 -7.08 -13.61
CA GLN A 38 6.59 -7.07 -12.75
C GLN A 38 7.50 -5.89 -13.09
N LYS A 39 7.98 -5.19 -12.05
CA LYS A 39 8.90 -4.06 -12.13
C LYS A 39 10.06 -4.27 -11.17
N GLY A 40 11.18 -3.57 -11.44
CA GLY A 40 12.40 -3.66 -10.63
C GLY A 40 13.19 -4.93 -10.90
N GLY A 41 13.44 -5.75 -9.88
CA GLY A 41 14.23 -6.97 -9.99
C GLY A 41 13.50 -8.14 -10.66
N VAL A 42 14.12 -9.35 -10.52
CA VAL A 42 13.68 -10.58 -11.20
C VAL A 42 13.30 -11.69 -10.21
N ALA A 43 12.80 -11.35 -9.03
CA ALA A 43 12.23 -12.33 -8.12
C ALA A 43 11.10 -13.13 -8.82
N LYS A 44 10.90 -14.36 -8.38
CA LYS A 44 9.90 -15.23 -9.00
C LYS A 44 8.52 -14.99 -8.40
N TYR A 45 7.54 -14.70 -9.25
CA TYR A 45 6.12 -14.64 -8.87
C TYR A 45 5.35 -15.79 -9.51
N THR A 46 4.52 -16.46 -8.74
CA THR A 46 3.63 -17.54 -9.21
C THR A 46 2.26 -17.41 -8.57
N VAL A 47 1.26 -18.05 -9.16
CA VAL A 47 -0.07 -18.20 -8.58
C VAL A 47 -0.25 -19.65 -8.18
N LYS A 48 -0.70 -19.89 -6.95
CA LYS A 48 -1.04 -21.21 -6.45
C LYS A 48 -2.30 -21.13 -5.59
N ASP A 49 -3.34 -21.86 -5.96
CA ASP A 49 -4.60 -21.97 -5.22
C ASP A 49 -5.22 -20.58 -4.86
N GLY A 50 -5.24 -19.65 -5.83
CA GLY A 50 -5.76 -18.30 -5.63
C GLY A 50 -4.83 -17.37 -4.83
N VAL A 51 -3.61 -17.80 -4.51
CA VAL A 51 -2.62 -17.06 -3.74
C VAL A 51 -1.48 -16.60 -4.65
N ILE A 52 -1.09 -15.33 -4.58
CA ILE A 52 0.15 -14.82 -5.18
C ILE A 52 1.32 -15.23 -4.29
N VAL A 53 2.32 -15.89 -4.86
CA VAL A 53 3.52 -16.33 -4.17
C VAL A 53 4.73 -15.63 -4.77
N GLY A 54 5.37 -14.77 -3.97
CA GLY A 54 6.65 -14.16 -4.29
C GLY A 54 7.78 -14.95 -3.64
N THR A 55 8.81 -15.32 -4.43
CA THR A 55 9.94 -16.13 -3.98
C THR A 55 11.24 -15.36 -4.17
N ALA A 56 12.02 -15.26 -3.11
CA ALA A 56 13.30 -14.57 -3.10
C ALA A 56 14.35 -15.31 -3.94
N VAL A 57 15.09 -14.54 -4.73
CA VAL A 57 16.24 -15.01 -5.52
C VAL A 57 17.45 -14.15 -5.22
N ALA A 58 18.65 -14.74 -5.29
CA ALA A 58 19.89 -14.00 -5.04
C ALA A 58 20.25 -13.07 -6.23
N GLY A 59 21.05 -12.03 -5.95
CA GLY A 59 21.68 -11.19 -6.97
C GLY A 59 20.70 -10.25 -7.70
N THR A 60 19.49 -10.03 -7.19
CA THR A 60 18.52 -9.11 -7.77
C THR A 60 18.14 -8.00 -6.78
N PRO A 61 17.88 -6.76 -7.25
CA PRO A 61 17.27 -5.74 -6.40
C PRO A 61 15.82 -6.09 -6.04
N ASN A 62 15.17 -5.21 -5.27
CA ASN A 62 13.73 -5.34 -4.97
C ASN A 62 12.92 -5.54 -6.25
N SER A 63 12.03 -6.51 -6.21
CA SER A 63 11.09 -6.82 -7.28
C SER A 63 9.68 -6.51 -6.81
N PHE A 64 8.83 -6.05 -7.73
CA PHE A 64 7.47 -5.63 -7.42
C PHE A 64 6.51 -6.16 -8.49
N MET A 65 5.47 -6.90 -8.10
CA MET A 65 4.36 -7.21 -8.97
C MET A 65 3.33 -6.08 -8.82
N CYS A 66 3.18 -5.26 -9.87
CA CYS A 66 2.47 -3.98 -9.83
C CYS A 66 1.20 -4.02 -10.66
N THR A 67 0.12 -3.40 -10.15
CA THR A 67 -1.09 -3.18 -10.97
C THR A 67 -0.78 -2.25 -12.15
N GLU A 68 -1.37 -2.53 -13.30
CA GLU A 68 -1.30 -1.64 -14.48
C GLU A 68 -2.14 -0.38 -14.26
N LYS A 69 -3.31 -0.55 -13.63
CA LYS A 69 -4.17 0.57 -13.22
C LYS A 69 -3.53 1.33 -12.05
N LEU A 70 -3.65 2.66 -12.08
CA LEU A 70 -3.21 3.57 -11.02
C LEU A 70 -4.39 3.97 -10.14
N TYR A 71 -4.15 4.09 -8.84
CA TYR A 71 -5.14 4.41 -7.82
C TYR A 71 -4.75 5.67 -7.06
N GLY A 72 -5.73 6.54 -6.81
CA GLY A 72 -5.60 7.78 -6.02
C GLY A 72 -6.17 7.59 -4.62
N ASP A 73 -7.45 7.92 -4.43
CA ASP A 73 -8.17 7.73 -3.19
C ASP A 73 -8.82 6.34 -3.17
N PHE A 74 -8.53 5.57 -2.13
CA PHE A 74 -9.02 4.19 -2.02
C PHE A 74 -8.97 3.66 -0.59
N VAL A 75 -9.72 2.57 -0.38
CA VAL A 75 -9.51 1.61 0.69
C VAL A 75 -8.98 0.32 0.05
N LEU A 76 -7.85 -0.17 0.53
CA LEU A 76 -7.25 -1.44 0.11
C LEU A 76 -7.22 -2.38 1.31
N GLU A 77 -7.70 -3.60 1.14
CA GLU A 77 -7.60 -4.67 2.12
C GLU A 77 -6.89 -5.87 1.48
N TYR A 78 -6.02 -6.52 2.23
CA TYR A 78 -5.33 -7.72 1.80
C TYR A 78 -4.85 -8.54 3.00
N GLU A 79 -4.53 -9.80 2.72
CA GLU A 79 -3.85 -10.67 3.66
C GLU A 79 -2.47 -11.03 3.13
N TYR A 80 -1.49 -11.13 4.03
CA TYR A 80 -0.16 -11.62 3.69
C TYR A 80 0.35 -12.65 4.69
N LEU A 81 1.23 -13.55 4.21
CA LEU A 81 2.03 -14.48 4.99
C LEU A 81 3.47 -14.36 4.50
N CYS A 82 4.38 -13.93 5.36
CA CYS A 82 5.77 -13.72 5.03
C CYS A 82 6.67 -14.65 5.86
N ASP A 83 7.68 -15.23 5.21
CA ASP A 83 8.76 -15.92 5.94
C ASP A 83 9.41 -14.91 6.91
N ASN A 84 9.53 -15.28 8.18
CA ASN A 84 10.00 -14.37 9.23
C ASN A 84 11.46 -13.90 9.02
N ARG A 85 12.20 -14.48 8.11
CA ARG A 85 13.55 -14.05 7.74
C ARG A 85 13.57 -12.97 6.65
N LEU A 86 12.44 -12.74 5.96
CA LEU A 86 12.35 -11.77 4.88
C LEU A 86 11.84 -10.42 5.38
N ASN A 87 12.20 -9.37 4.65
CA ASN A 87 11.47 -8.12 4.57
C ASN A 87 10.60 -8.14 3.32
N SER A 88 9.51 -7.40 3.34
CA SER A 88 8.60 -7.20 2.21
C SER A 88 7.81 -5.91 2.40
N GLY A 89 6.83 -5.67 1.54
CA GLY A 89 5.90 -4.54 1.64
C GLY A 89 4.88 -4.53 0.52
N VAL A 90 3.90 -3.66 0.67
CA VAL A 90 2.94 -3.35 -0.40
C VAL A 90 3.06 -1.89 -0.75
N GLN A 91 3.48 -1.61 -1.98
CA GLN A 91 3.55 -0.27 -2.54
C GLN A 91 2.14 0.28 -2.75
N ILE A 92 1.93 1.54 -2.38
CA ILE A 92 0.70 2.29 -2.60
C ILE A 92 1.04 3.63 -3.24
N ARG A 93 0.22 4.12 -4.16
CA ARG A 93 0.44 5.38 -4.88
C ARG A 93 1.89 5.52 -5.37
N SER A 94 2.50 4.39 -5.80
CA SER A 94 3.90 4.35 -6.19
C SER A 94 4.07 4.46 -7.69
N ASN A 95 5.28 4.83 -8.14
CA ASN A 95 5.58 5.12 -9.52
C ASN A 95 6.95 4.55 -9.93
N MET A 96 7.22 4.60 -11.24
CA MET A 96 8.50 4.25 -11.84
C MET A 96 8.74 5.15 -13.05
N PHE A 97 9.86 5.84 -13.11
CA PHE A 97 10.17 6.74 -14.22
C PHE A 97 10.84 6.02 -15.39
N ALA A 98 10.49 6.42 -16.61
CA ALA A 98 11.10 5.91 -17.85
C ALA A 98 12.51 6.50 -18.13
N LYS A 99 12.95 7.52 -17.36
CA LYS A 99 14.27 8.17 -17.43
C LYS A 99 14.68 8.62 -16.03
N ASP A 100 15.97 8.87 -15.82
CA ASP A 100 16.47 9.50 -14.62
C ASP A 100 15.72 10.82 -14.36
N THR A 101 15.16 10.94 -13.16
CA THR A 101 14.31 12.10 -12.82
C THR A 101 14.67 12.60 -11.43
N THR A 102 14.85 13.92 -11.30
CA THR A 102 14.99 14.58 -10.01
C THR A 102 13.61 14.98 -9.53
N VAL A 103 13.22 14.51 -8.35
CA VAL A 103 11.96 14.87 -7.70
C VAL A 103 12.21 15.84 -6.57
N ASP A 104 11.33 16.81 -6.42
CA ASP A 104 11.27 17.69 -5.24
C ASP A 104 10.59 16.91 -4.11
N LEU A 105 11.23 16.83 -2.95
CA LEU A 105 10.72 16.19 -1.74
C LEU A 105 10.10 17.18 -0.75
N GLY A 106 10.07 18.45 -1.12
CA GLY A 106 9.67 19.56 -0.25
C GLY A 106 10.83 20.08 0.61
N ASN A 107 10.64 21.27 1.20
CA ASN A 107 11.61 21.94 2.07
C ASN A 107 13.01 22.11 1.44
N GLY A 108 13.08 22.35 0.13
CA GLY A 108 14.33 22.54 -0.62
C GLY A 108 15.14 21.26 -0.82
N LYS A 109 14.60 20.08 -0.46
CA LYS A 109 15.26 18.78 -0.66
C LYS A 109 14.84 18.16 -1.97
N THR A 110 15.81 17.61 -2.70
CA THR A 110 15.57 16.87 -3.93
C THR A 110 16.17 15.47 -3.85
N ARG A 111 15.66 14.57 -4.69
CA ARG A 111 16.19 13.20 -4.84
C ARG A 111 16.24 12.81 -6.31
N LYS A 112 17.40 12.38 -6.79
CA LYS A 112 17.52 11.73 -8.10
C LYS A 112 17.02 10.30 -8.01
N ILE A 113 16.00 9.96 -8.80
CA ILE A 113 15.44 8.62 -8.96
C ILE A 113 15.93 8.08 -10.30
N ALA A 114 16.62 6.98 -10.28
CA ALA A 114 17.12 6.34 -11.49
C ALA A 114 15.97 5.79 -12.35
N LYS A 115 16.18 5.76 -13.67
CA LYS A 115 15.32 5.06 -14.62
C LYS A 115 14.99 3.65 -14.12
N GLY A 116 13.73 3.26 -14.18
CA GLY A 116 13.27 1.90 -13.85
C GLY A 116 13.21 1.58 -12.34
N ARG A 117 13.56 2.55 -11.47
CA ARG A 117 13.44 2.36 -10.02
C ARG A 117 11.99 2.60 -9.57
N VAL A 118 11.40 1.60 -8.94
CA VAL A 118 10.13 1.75 -8.22
C VAL A 118 10.36 2.64 -7.00
N HIS A 119 9.47 3.60 -6.80
CA HIS A 119 9.55 4.55 -5.68
C HIS A 119 8.15 4.97 -5.23
N GLY A 120 8.01 5.32 -3.95
CA GLY A 120 6.75 5.79 -3.38
C GLY A 120 6.47 5.17 -2.01
N TYR A 121 5.26 5.34 -1.52
CA TYR A 121 4.85 4.85 -0.22
C TYR A 121 4.78 3.31 -0.21
N GLN A 122 5.33 2.71 0.82
CA GLN A 122 5.29 1.27 1.07
C GLN A 122 4.68 1.00 2.44
N VAL A 123 3.60 0.24 2.46
CA VAL A 123 3.09 -0.36 3.69
C VAL A 123 4.02 -1.52 4.04
N GLU A 124 4.78 -1.36 5.08
CA GLU A 124 5.89 -2.24 5.43
C GLU A 124 5.44 -3.60 5.93
N ILE A 125 6.19 -4.65 5.59
CA ILE A 125 6.11 -6.01 6.13
C ILE A 125 7.50 -6.37 6.65
N ASP A 126 7.68 -6.32 7.98
CA ASP A 126 8.99 -6.30 8.65
C ASP A 126 9.19 -7.42 9.69
N PRO A 127 8.84 -8.70 9.39
CA PRO A 127 8.96 -9.78 10.36
C PRO A 127 10.41 -10.18 10.65
N ASN A 128 11.36 -9.86 9.77
CA ASN A 128 12.79 -10.12 9.96
C ASN A 128 13.47 -9.18 10.98
N LYS A 129 12.71 -8.27 11.56
CA LYS A 129 13.14 -7.36 12.62
C LYS A 129 12.20 -7.48 13.83
N PRO A 130 12.22 -8.61 14.55
CA PRO A 130 11.27 -8.88 15.63
C PRO A 130 11.33 -7.84 16.76
N ASP A 131 12.52 -7.28 17.04
CA ASP A 131 12.71 -6.24 18.04
C ASP A 131 12.19 -4.86 17.60
N ARG A 132 11.98 -4.66 16.30
CA ARG A 132 11.43 -3.45 15.72
C ARG A 132 9.94 -3.60 15.37
N MET A 133 9.57 -4.65 14.66
CA MET A 133 8.22 -5.01 14.22
C MET A 133 7.40 -3.81 13.70
N TRP A 134 7.91 -3.15 12.67
CA TRP A 134 7.27 -1.99 12.07
C TRP A 134 6.31 -2.32 10.92
N SER A 135 5.86 -3.58 10.83
CA SER A 135 4.80 -3.97 9.90
C SER A 135 3.56 -3.07 10.05
N GLY A 136 3.01 -2.64 8.92
CA GLY A 136 1.93 -1.66 8.84
C GLY A 136 2.40 -0.19 8.96
N GLY A 137 3.68 0.08 9.20
CA GLY A 137 4.27 1.41 9.09
C GLY A 137 4.45 1.82 7.63
N ILE A 138 4.83 3.08 7.39
CA ILE A 138 5.04 3.60 6.04
C ILE A 138 6.51 3.96 5.81
N TYR A 139 7.09 3.27 4.85
CA TYR A 139 8.41 3.56 4.29
C TYR A 139 8.25 4.22 2.92
N ASP A 140 9.07 5.21 2.60
CA ASP A 140 9.06 5.90 1.31
C ASP A 140 10.17 5.35 0.41
N GLU A 141 9.88 4.25 -0.29
CA GLU A 141 10.83 3.49 -1.10
C GLU A 141 11.51 4.40 -2.14
N GLY A 142 12.84 4.34 -2.16
CA GLY A 142 13.65 5.07 -3.11
C GLY A 142 13.69 6.60 -2.93
N ARG A 143 12.99 7.18 -1.94
CA ARG A 143 12.91 8.62 -1.72
C ARG A 143 13.40 9.04 -0.32
N ARG A 144 12.52 9.02 0.71
CA ARG A 144 12.77 9.64 2.02
C ARG A 144 13.03 8.64 3.16
N GLY A 145 12.76 7.34 2.95
CA GLY A 145 12.87 6.34 4.02
C GLY A 145 11.65 6.32 4.93
N TRP A 146 11.84 6.13 6.23
CA TRP A 146 10.75 5.99 7.19
C TRP A 146 9.96 7.29 7.36
N LEU A 147 8.66 7.22 7.04
CA LEU A 147 7.73 8.33 7.24
C LEU A 147 6.96 8.16 8.56
N PHE A 148 6.43 6.96 8.81
CA PHE A 148 5.68 6.68 10.02
C PHE A 148 5.89 5.21 10.48
N PRO A 149 6.48 4.98 11.67
CA PRO A 149 7.02 5.99 12.57
C PRO A 149 8.27 6.64 11.96
N GLY A 150 8.44 7.94 12.14
CA GLY A 150 9.61 8.66 11.64
C GLY A 150 9.33 10.12 11.28
N GLN A 151 9.62 10.53 10.03
CA GLN A 151 9.60 11.93 9.59
C GLN A 151 8.22 12.62 9.74
N HIS A 152 7.14 11.86 9.71
CA HIS A 152 5.76 12.35 9.85
C HIS A 152 5.14 11.99 11.21
N GLY A 153 5.97 11.72 12.21
CA GLY A 153 5.52 11.43 13.57
C GLY A 153 5.52 9.95 13.92
N GLY A 154 4.78 9.61 14.97
CA GLY A 154 4.76 8.27 15.56
C GLY A 154 5.90 8.05 16.54
N ASP A 155 5.58 7.69 17.78
CA ASP A 155 6.57 7.22 18.76
C ASP A 155 7.05 5.82 18.36
N ALA A 156 8.34 5.67 18.06
CA ALA A 156 8.94 4.44 17.58
C ALA A 156 8.86 3.30 18.61
N ALA A 157 9.03 3.59 19.90
CA ALA A 157 8.98 2.59 20.96
C ALA A 157 7.55 2.05 21.13
N ARG A 158 6.56 2.94 21.16
CA ARG A 158 5.13 2.57 21.22
C ARG A 158 4.71 1.83 19.95
N PHE A 159 5.18 2.26 18.79
CA PHE A 159 4.89 1.60 17.51
C PHE A 159 5.44 0.17 17.48
N THR A 160 6.67 -0.04 17.95
CA THR A 160 7.30 -1.35 18.15
C THR A 160 6.48 -2.21 19.10
N ALA A 161 6.20 -1.72 20.32
CA ALA A 161 5.48 -2.48 21.34
C ALA A 161 4.07 -2.92 20.84
N THR A 162 3.39 -2.05 20.09
CA THR A 162 2.11 -2.38 19.47
C THR A 162 2.30 -3.43 18.36
N GLY A 163 3.32 -3.29 17.51
CA GLY A 163 3.62 -4.22 16.41
C GLY A 163 3.90 -5.62 16.90
N VAL A 164 4.73 -5.78 17.93
CA VAL A 164 5.05 -7.07 18.54
C VAL A 164 3.80 -7.79 19.05
N LYS A 165 2.84 -7.05 19.65
CA LYS A 165 1.57 -7.61 20.14
C LYS A 165 0.58 -7.95 19.01
N THR A 166 0.69 -7.26 17.88
CA THR A 166 -0.30 -7.32 16.80
C THR A 166 0.07 -8.30 15.70
N TYR A 167 1.35 -8.38 15.32
CA TYR A 167 1.84 -9.26 14.28
C TYR A 167 1.69 -10.74 14.69
N LYS A 168 1.27 -11.58 13.74
CA LYS A 168 1.07 -13.03 13.94
C LYS A 168 2.15 -13.80 13.14
N PRO A 169 3.27 -14.20 13.78
CA PRO A 169 4.35 -14.93 13.09
C PRO A 169 3.85 -16.25 12.49
N GLY A 170 4.25 -16.54 11.24
CA GLY A 170 3.90 -17.77 10.54
C GLY A 170 2.39 -17.95 10.24
N LYS A 171 1.60 -16.90 10.41
CA LYS A 171 0.16 -16.89 10.13
C LYS A 171 -0.18 -15.79 9.13
N TRP A 172 -1.36 -15.89 8.53
CA TRP A 172 -1.92 -14.81 7.72
C TRP A 172 -2.19 -13.58 8.60
N ASN A 173 -1.72 -12.43 8.13
CA ASN A 173 -1.94 -11.12 8.73
C ASN A 173 -2.80 -10.28 7.79
N THR A 174 -3.84 -9.65 8.32
CA THR A 174 -4.74 -8.78 7.57
C THR A 174 -4.22 -7.34 7.63
N VAL A 175 -4.23 -6.65 6.51
CA VAL A 175 -3.91 -5.23 6.41
C VAL A 175 -5.06 -4.49 5.78
N ARG A 176 -5.39 -3.33 6.34
CA ARG A 176 -6.24 -2.33 5.73
C ARG A 176 -5.44 -1.04 5.55
N VAL A 177 -5.61 -0.42 4.40
CA VAL A 177 -5.01 0.88 4.05
C VAL A 177 -6.13 1.80 3.58
N GLU A 178 -6.13 3.03 4.07
CA GLU A 178 -7.02 4.07 3.56
C GLU A 178 -6.19 5.26 3.12
N CYS A 179 -6.35 5.64 1.85
CA CYS A 179 -5.77 6.84 1.25
C CYS A 179 -6.90 7.77 0.82
N ARG A 180 -6.96 8.98 1.38
CA ARG A 180 -7.95 10.00 1.04
C ARG A 180 -7.29 11.38 1.00
N GLY A 181 -7.24 12.00 -0.18
CA GLY A 181 -6.47 13.24 -0.36
C GLY A 181 -5.02 13.04 0.08
N ASP A 182 -4.56 13.83 1.04
CA ASP A 182 -3.23 13.72 1.65
C ASP A 182 -3.15 12.74 2.84
N SER A 183 -4.28 12.23 3.32
CA SER A 183 -4.33 11.33 4.47
C SER A 183 -3.98 9.90 4.08
N ILE A 184 -3.09 9.26 4.86
CA ILE A 184 -2.70 7.85 4.74
C ILE A 184 -2.84 7.19 6.11
N LYS A 185 -3.68 6.15 6.18
CA LYS A 185 -3.94 5.39 7.40
C LYS A 185 -3.77 3.90 7.15
N THR A 186 -3.21 3.18 8.13
CA THR A 186 -3.02 1.74 8.04
C THR A 186 -3.45 1.03 9.31
N TRP A 187 -3.87 -0.22 9.15
CA TRP A 187 -4.21 -1.14 10.24
C TRP A 187 -3.57 -2.50 9.96
N LEU A 188 -3.06 -3.13 10.99
CA LEU A 188 -2.58 -4.51 10.98
C LEU A 188 -3.44 -5.34 11.94
N ASN A 189 -4.06 -6.41 11.45
CA ASN A 189 -4.96 -7.27 12.22
C ASN A 189 -6.03 -6.48 13.02
N GLY A 190 -6.58 -5.41 12.41
CA GLY A 190 -7.56 -4.52 12.99
C GLY A 190 -7.01 -3.43 13.92
N VAL A 191 -5.71 -3.46 14.25
CA VAL A 191 -5.07 -2.48 15.14
C VAL A 191 -4.47 -1.33 14.31
N PRO A 192 -4.79 -0.04 14.61
CA PRO A 192 -4.21 1.11 13.94
C PRO A 192 -2.68 1.10 14.00
N ARG A 193 -2.04 1.41 12.86
CA ARG A 193 -0.58 1.49 12.76
C ARG A 193 -0.11 2.88 12.37
N ALA A 194 -0.36 3.34 11.17
CA ALA A 194 -0.01 4.69 10.73
C ALA A 194 -1.26 5.56 10.56
N ASP A 195 -1.15 6.84 10.91
CA ASP A 195 -2.11 7.89 10.63
C ASP A 195 -1.36 9.22 10.48
N PHE A 196 -1.19 9.69 9.24
CA PHE A 196 -0.46 10.91 8.95
C PHE A 196 -0.90 11.51 7.61
N LYS A 197 -0.37 12.69 7.28
CA LYS A 197 -0.64 13.40 6.03
C LYS A 197 0.63 13.56 5.21
N ASP A 198 0.53 13.25 3.92
CA ASP A 198 1.58 13.48 2.94
C ASP A 198 1.00 13.61 1.52
N SER A 199 1.35 14.70 0.85
CA SER A 199 0.82 15.04 -0.48
C SER A 199 1.79 14.77 -1.63
N LEU A 200 2.96 14.18 -1.37
CA LEU A 200 4.02 14.06 -2.40
C LEU A 200 3.57 13.20 -3.59
N THR A 201 2.73 12.19 -3.37
CA THR A 201 2.20 11.37 -4.47
C THR A 201 0.72 11.08 -4.26
N ALA A 202 -0.12 11.72 -5.09
CA ALA A 202 -1.58 11.57 -5.00
C ALA A 202 -2.11 10.30 -5.68
N LYS A 203 -1.37 9.73 -6.64
CA LYS A 203 -1.82 8.60 -7.46
C LYS A 203 -0.66 7.74 -7.94
N GLY A 204 -0.84 6.42 -7.97
CA GLY A 204 0.14 5.48 -8.48
C GLY A 204 -0.36 4.04 -8.42
N PHE A 205 0.49 3.08 -8.76
CA PHE A 205 0.15 1.67 -8.72
C PHE A 205 0.18 1.10 -7.29
N ILE A 206 -0.47 -0.05 -7.12
CA ILE A 206 -0.29 -0.97 -6.00
C ILE A 206 0.78 -1.99 -6.42
N GLY A 207 1.76 -2.29 -5.57
CA GLY A 207 2.82 -3.24 -5.91
C GLY A 207 3.21 -4.16 -4.76
N LEU A 208 3.31 -5.45 -5.02
CA LEU A 208 3.66 -6.47 -4.05
C LEU A 208 5.17 -6.72 -4.09
N GLN A 209 5.89 -6.43 -3.00
CA GLN A 209 7.35 -6.49 -3.00
C GLN A 209 7.87 -7.88 -2.63
N VAL A 210 8.83 -8.37 -3.40
CA VAL A 210 9.82 -9.34 -2.93
C VAL A 210 11.14 -8.60 -2.73
N HIS A 211 11.56 -8.43 -1.48
CA HIS A 211 12.76 -7.68 -1.15
C HIS A 211 14.01 -8.42 -1.66
N GLY A 212 14.96 -7.66 -2.20
CA GLY A 212 16.26 -8.18 -2.62
C GLY A 212 17.05 -8.72 -1.43
N ILE A 213 17.56 -9.93 -1.55
CA ILE A 213 18.31 -10.60 -0.49
C ILE A 213 19.83 -10.49 -0.65
N GLY A 214 20.29 -9.75 -1.70
CA GLY A 214 21.72 -9.68 -2.01
C GLY A 214 22.32 -11.07 -2.29
N GLY A 215 23.46 -11.36 -1.66
CA GLY A 215 24.14 -12.67 -1.77
C GLY A 215 23.75 -13.68 -0.70
N LYS A 216 22.71 -13.46 0.10
CA LYS A 216 22.31 -14.31 1.23
C LYS A 216 21.67 -15.61 0.74
N LYS A 217 22.51 -16.65 0.55
CA LYS A 217 22.08 -17.95 0.01
C LYS A 217 21.03 -18.64 0.87
N GLU A 218 21.06 -18.44 2.19
CA GLU A 218 20.12 -18.99 3.16
C GLU A 218 18.69 -18.45 3.03
N LEU A 219 18.52 -17.35 2.29
CA LEU A 219 17.21 -16.74 2.01
C LEU A 219 16.66 -17.10 0.62
N VAL A 220 17.46 -17.77 -0.22
CA VAL A 220 16.98 -18.22 -1.54
C VAL A 220 15.83 -19.20 -1.37
N GLY A 221 14.73 -18.96 -2.08
CA GLY A 221 13.52 -19.79 -1.97
C GLY A 221 12.58 -19.39 -0.83
N ALA A 222 12.97 -18.48 0.08
CA ALA A 222 12.05 -17.94 1.08
C ALA A 222 10.91 -17.15 0.41
N GLN A 223 9.72 -17.17 0.99
CA GLN A 223 8.51 -16.72 0.33
C GLN A 223 7.76 -15.65 1.12
N VAL A 224 7.14 -14.75 0.38
CA VAL A 224 6.04 -13.93 0.84
C VAL A 224 4.82 -14.22 -0.02
N ARG A 225 3.63 -14.26 0.57
CA ARG A 225 2.39 -14.67 -0.08
C ARG A 225 1.31 -13.64 0.18
N TRP A 226 0.43 -13.42 -0.81
CA TRP A 226 -0.70 -12.48 -0.69
C TRP A 226 -1.98 -13.12 -1.22
N ARG A 227 -3.11 -12.82 -0.59
CA ARG A 227 -4.45 -13.21 -1.01
C ARG A 227 -5.49 -12.17 -0.61
N ASN A 228 -6.71 -12.33 -1.06
CA ASN A 228 -7.85 -11.49 -0.70
C ASN A 228 -7.58 -9.99 -0.89
N LEU A 229 -6.89 -9.63 -2.00
CA LEU A 229 -6.63 -8.25 -2.36
C LEU A 229 -7.90 -7.61 -2.89
N VAL A 230 -8.51 -6.73 -2.11
CA VAL A 230 -9.76 -6.04 -2.44
C VAL A 230 -9.54 -4.55 -2.35
N LEU A 231 -10.00 -3.80 -3.34
CA LEU A 231 -9.87 -2.35 -3.38
C LEU A 231 -11.22 -1.68 -3.66
N LYS A 232 -11.55 -0.67 -2.86
CA LYS A 232 -12.66 0.26 -3.08
C LYS A 232 -12.09 1.63 -3.41
N GLU A 233 -12.30 2.11 -4.64
CA GLU A 233 -11.97 3.49 -4.98
C GLU A 233 -12.93 4.44 -4.27
N LEU A 234 -12.38 5.49 -3.65
CA LEU A 234 -13.14 6.56 -3.00
C LEU A 234 -13.36 7.71 -3.99
N LYS A 235 -14.42 8.49 -3.76
CA LYS A 235 -14.74 9.70 -4.53
C LYS A 235 -14.32 10.93 -3.74
#